data_b4d31dae93448f60475ab94cb303fa2f
#
_entry.id   b4d31dae93448f60475ab94cb303fa2f
#
_cell.length_a   1.000
_cell.length_b   1.000
_cell.length_c   1.000
_cell.angle_alpha   90.00
_cell.angle_beta   90.00
_cell.angle_gamma   90.00
#
_symmetry.space_group_name_H-M   'P 1'
#
loop_
_entity.id
_entity.type
_entity.pdbx_description
1 polymer ?
#
loop_
_entity_poly.entity_id
_entity_poly.type
_entity_poly.pdbx_seq_one_letter_code
_entity_poly.pdbx_strand_id
1 'polypeptide(L)'
;MFDLAAQPGAFSPARRTTMATLLTALTGSALGDHFMLAESRSTGTTARAHLRRGASAFAVQQLGLMTVLARVGYRFRREASVAAGVTLAALAVVDGLAARRDGAGSTPDPVVAGYGVLLASMAALTQGSPAGTRPSAAIRIGGPLFLVSDAVIVARQVLPEGRGRAVADGIVMSTYAAALGLLVDGTARLR
;
A
#
# COMPACT_ATOMS: atom_id res chain seq x y z
N MET A 1 20.54 0.58 -36.71
CA MET A 1 21.17 1.31 -35.60
C MET A 1 20.12 2.29 -35.09
N PHE A 2 19.36 1.89 -34.03
CA PHE A 2 18.31 2.75 -33.50
C PHE A 2 18.96 3.85 -32.67
N ASP A 3 18.72 5.10 -33.06
CA ASP A 3 19.24 6.29 -32.40
C ASP A 3 18.48 6.53 -31.09
N LEU A 4 18.98 5.95 -29.99
CA LEU A 4 18.45 6.09 -28.64
C LEU A 4 18.67 7.48 -28.01
N ALA A 5 19.44 8.33 -28.70
CA ALA A 5 19.81 9.68 -28.25
C ALA A 5 18.72 10.74 -28.51
N ALA A 6 17.73 10.44 -29.36
CA ALA A 6 16.79 11.43 -29.88
C ALA A 6 15.37 11.34 -29.30
N GLN A 7 15.14 10.72 -28.15
CA GLN A 7 13.82 10.82 -27.50
C GLN A 7 13.77 12.10 -26.62
N PRO A 8 13.14 13.19 -27.08
CA PRO A 8 12.97 14.39 -26.27
C PRO A 8 12.08 14.01 -25.05
N GLY A 9 12.63 14.11 -23.86
CA GLY A 9 11.92 13.83 -22.61
C GLY A 9 12.50 12.71 -21.73
N ALA A 10 13.41 11.87 -22.24
CA ALA A 10 14.01 10.78 -21.46
C ALA A 10 14.71 11.25 -20.17
N PHE A 11 15.20 12.49 -20.16
CA PHE A 11 15.94 13.10 -19.06
C PHE A 11 15.35 14.42 -18.55
N SER A 12 14.06 14.67 -18.78
CA SER A 12 13.42 15.89 -18.25
C SER A 12 13.49 15.89 -16.70
N PRO A 13 13.67 17.08 -16.06
CA PRO A 13 13.70 17.18 -14.60
C PRO A 13 12.48 16.56 -13.92
N ALA A 14 11.29 16.73 -14.52
CA ALA A 14 10.05 16.14 -14.01
C ALA A 14 10.11 14.62 -14.00
N ARG A 15 10.61 13.99 -15.05
CA ARG A 15 10.77 12.53 -15.15
C ARG A 15 11.80 12.00 -14.14
N ARG A 16 12.92 12.70 -13.96
CA ARG A 16 13.93 12.35 -12.94
C ARG A 16 13.33 12.37 -11.55
N THR A 17 12.56 13.41 -11.21
CA THR A 17 11.89 13.51 -9.90
C THR A 17 10.88 12.39 -9.70
N THR A 18 10.07 12.06 -10.73
CA THR A 18 9.13 10.95 -10.65
C THR A 18 9.85 9.62 -10.41
N MET A 19 10.91 9.34 -11.16
CA MET A 19 11.72 8.13 -10.99
C MET A 19 12.36 8.06 -9.61
N ALA A 20 12.94 9.16 -9.11
CA ALA A 20 13.51 9.21 -7.77
C ALA A 20 12.43 8.95 -6.70
N THR A 21 11.23 9.53 -6.84
CA THR A 21 10.11 9.30 -5.92
C THR A 21 9.66 7.84 -5.93
N LEU A 22 9.56 7.22 -7.13
CA LEU A 22 9.20 5.80 -7.24
C LEU A 22 10.29 4.88 -6.65
N LEU A 23 11.56 5.17 -6.87
CA LEU A 23 12.66 4.41 -6.27
C LEU A 23 12.63 4.51 -4.74
N THR A 24 12.38 5.70 -4.19
CA THR A 24 12.21 5.88 -2.74
C THR A 24 11.01 5.08 -2.23
N ALA A 25 9.89 5.10 -2.95
CA ALA A 25 8.71 4.30 -2.60
C ALA A 25 9.01 2.79 -2.61
N LEU A 26 9.69 2.29 -3.63
CA LEU A 26 10.09 0.87 -3.71
C LEU A 26 11.09 0.47 -2.62
N THR A 27 12.02 1.36 -2.25
CA THR A 27 12.92 1.14 -1.11
C THR A 27 12.11 1.05 0.19
N GLY A 28 11.11 1.92 0.37
CA GLY A 28 10.17 1.85 1.49
C GLY A 28 9.44 0.51 1.55
N SER A 29 8.98 0.01 0.40
CA SER A 29 8.35 -1.31 0.28
C SER A 29 9.29 -2.44 0.72
N ALA A 30 10.50 -2.49 0.18
CA ALA A 30 11.48 -3.54 0.50
C ALA A 30 11.89 -3.53 1.99
N LEU A 31 12.04 -2.33 2.59
CA LEU A 31 12.28 -2.19 4.02
C LEU A 31 11.06 -2.64 4.85
N GLY A 32 9.86 -2.33 4.39
CA GLY A 32 8.61 -2.78 5.00
C GLY A 32 8.56 -4.31 5.06
N ASP A 33 8.80 -4.98 3.93
CA ASP A 33 8.84 -6.45 3.83
C ASP A 33 9.90 -7.06 4.75
N HIS A 34 11.10 -6.45 4.81
CA HIS A 34 12.15 -6.88 5.72
C HIS A 34 11.70 -6.84 7.20
N PHE A 35 11.07 -5.75 7.62
CA PHE A 35 10.59 -5.62 9.00
C PHE A 35 9.40 -6.54 9.30
N MET A 36 8.51 -6.77 8.35
CA MET A 36 7.41 -7.74 8.50
C MET A 36 7.94 -9.17 8.65
N LEU A 37 9.01 -9.53 7.92
CA LEU A 37 9.69 -10.80 8.09
C LEU A 37 10.38 -10.91 9.46
N ALA A 38 10.98 -9.83 9.95
CA ALA A 38 11.59 -9.80 11.28
C ALA A 38 10.54 -9.87 12.38
N GLU A 39 9.36 -9.22 12.19
CA GLU A 39 8.20 -9.29 13.09
C GLU A 39 7.72 -10.74 13.23
N SER A 40 7.53 -11.47 12.13
CA SER A 40 7.01 -12.85 12.14
C SER A 40 7.94 -13.84 12.87
N ARG A 41 9.21 -13.49 13.08
CA ARG A 41 10.23 -14.27 13.80
C ARG A 41 10.46 -13.80 15.24
N SER A 42 9.72 -12.81 15.69
CA SER A 42 9.88 -12.15 16.97
C SER A 42 8.61 -12.30 17.81
N THR A 43 8.71 -12.01 19.12
CA THR A 43 7.58 -12.02 20.04
C THR A 43 7.56 -10.77 20.93
N GLY A 44 6.42 -10.47 21.53
CA GLY A 44 6.29 -9.41 22.52
C GLY A 44 6.64 -8.01 22.01
N THR A 45 7.42 -7.27 22.79
CA THR A 45 7.79 -5.87 22.47
C THR A 45 8.66 -5.74 21.22
N THR A 46 9.49 -6.74 20.94
CA THR A 46 10.36 -6.76 19.75
C THR A 46 9.53 -6.91 18.47
N ALA A 47 8.54 -7.80 18.46
CA ALA A 47 7.61 -7.94 17.34
C ALA A 47 6.84 -6.63 17.08
N ARG A 48 6.34 -5.97 18.13
CA ARG A 48 5.68 -4.66 18.00
C ARG A 48 6.60 -3.58 17.43
N ALA A 49 7.88 -3.56 17.84
CA ALA A 49 8.85 -2.61 17.30
C ALA A 49 9.11 -2.85 15.81
N HIS A 50 9.20 -4.10 15.36
CA HIS A 50 9.31 -4.45 13.95
C HIS A 50 8.05 -4.08 13.17
N LEU A 51 6.86 -4.35 13.68
CA LEU A 51 5.58 -3.96 13.07
C LEU A 51 5.51 -2.44 12.83
N ARG A 52 5.86 -1.62 13.84
CA ARG A 52 5.90 -0.16 13.69
C ARG A 52 6.89 0.29 12.62
N ARG A 53 8.10 -0.29 12.58
CA ARG A 53 9.11 0.04 11.55
C ARG A 53 8.63 -0.37 10.16
N GLY A 54 8.01 -1.53 10.02
CA GLY A 54 7.40 -2.00 8.78
C GLY A 54 6.30 -1.06 8.30
N ALA A 55 5.34 -0.73 9.17
CA ALA A 55 4.27 0.23 8.87
C ALA A 55 4.81 1.61 8.46
N SER A 56 5.86 2.11 9.14
CA SER A 56 6.50 3.39 8.78
C SER A 56 7.19 3.32 7.42
N ALA A 57 7.85 2.22 7.09
CA ALA A 57 8.49 2.01 5.80
C ALA A 57 7.45 1.92 4.65
N PHE A 58 6.37 1.19 4.85
CA PHE A 58 5.25 1.16 3.90
C PHE A 58 4.54 2.52 3.79
N ALA A 59 4.49 3.32 4.86
CA ALA A 59 3.97 4.68 4.78
C ALA A 59 4.78 5.55 3.80
N VAL A 60 6.11 5.40 3.77
CA VAL A 60 6.97 6.08 2.77
C VAL A 60 6.58 5.66 1.34
N GLN A 61 6.33 4.36 1.12
CA GLN A 61 5.85 3.86 -0.17
C GLN A 61 4.52 4.51 -0.57
N GLN A 62 3.53 4.52 0.32
CA GLN A 62 2.20 5.08 0.05
C GLN A 62 2.30 6.59 -0.26
N LEU A 63 3.07 7.34 0.51
CA LEU A 63 3.30 8.77 0.28
C LEU A 63 4.00 9.03 -1.06
N GLY A 64 4.97 8.20 -1.43
CA GLY A 64 5.65 8.29 -2.72
C GLY A 64 4.68 8.09 -3.88
N LEU A 65 3.87 7.03 -3.85
CA LEU A 65 2.86 6.76 -4.88
C LEU A 65 1.81 7.87 -4.96
N MET A 66 1.28 8.32 -3.82
CA MET A 66 0.32 9.42 -3.77
C MET A 66 0.92 10.71 -4.34
N THR A 67 2.19 10.99 -4.06
CA THR A 67 2.90 12.16 -4.58
C THR A 67 2.99 12.11 -6.11
N VAL A 68 3.36 10.96 -6.68
CA VAL A 68 3.41 10.80 -8.14
C VAL A 68 2.03 10.99 -8.76
N LEU A 69 1.00 10.34 -8.22
CA LEU A 69 -0.37 10.45 -8.71
C LEU A 69 -0.90 11.89 -8.62
N ALA A 70 -0.68 12.57 -7.50
CA ALA A 70 -1.14 13.95 -7.30
C ALA A 70 -0.46 14.93 -8.28
N ARG A 71 0.85 14.75 -8.55
CA ARG A 71 1.59 15.57 -9.53
C ARG A 71 1.07 15.42 -10.95
N VAL A 72 0.59 14.24 -11.31
CA VAL A 72 0.00 13.98 -12.63
C VAL A 72 -1.46 14.44 -12.69
N GLY A 73 -2.03 14.89 -11.58
CA GLY A 73 -3.38 15.47 -11.54
C GLY A 73 -4.49 14.52 -11.09
N TYR A 74 -4.15 13.36 -10.53
CA TYR A 74 -5.15 12.51 -9.89
C TYR A 74 -5.82 13.26 -8.74
N ARG A 75 -7.14 13.06 -8.58
CA ARG A 75 -7.95 13.72 -7.54
C ARG A 75 -8.79 12.70 -6.82
N PHE A 76 -9.04 12.94 -5.55
CA PHE A 76 -9.97 12.12 -4.76
C PHE A 76 -11.39 12.23 -5.34
N ARG A 77 -12.05 11.08 -5.44
CA ARG A 77 -13.47 10.98 -5.74
C ARG A 77 -14.22 10.66 -4.45
N ARG A 78 -15.33 11.35 -4.22
CA ARG A 78 -16.11 11.22 -2.98
C ARG A 78 -16.49 9.76 -2.70
N GLU A 79 -17.00 9.06 -3.72
CA GLU A 79 -17.46 7.67 -3.58
C GLU A 79 -16.29 6.75 -3.19
N ALA A 80 -15.13 6.91 -3.82
CA ALA A 80 -13.94 6.14 -3.52
C ALA A 80 -13.40 6.43 -2.11
N SER A 81 -13.43 7.70 -1.68
CA SER A 81 -13.01 8.08 -0.33
C SER A 81 -13.95 7.50 0.73
N VAL A 82 -15.27 7.51 0.49
CA VAL A 82 -16.25 6.90 1.40
C VAL A 82 -16.03 5.39 1.47
N ALA A 83 -15.89 4.71 0.32
CA ALA A 83 -15.65 3.26 0.29
C ALA A 83 -14.36 2.88 1.03
N ALA A 84 -13.27 3.61 0.81
CA ALA A 84 -12.00 3.39 1.51
C ALA A 84 -12.13 3.63 3.03
N GLY A 85 -12.85 4.68 3.44
CA GLY A 85 -13.13 4.98 4.83
C GLY A 85 -13.96 3.90 5.51
N VAL A 86 -15.00 3.38 4.85
CA VAL A 86 -15.82 2.26 5.35
C VAL A 86 -14.95 1.00 5.50
N THR A 87 -14.10 0.70 4.51
CA THR A 87 -13.18 -0.45 4.60
C THR A 87 -12.24 -0.31 5.78
N LEU A 88 -11.63 0.87 5.97
CA LEU A 88 -10.75 1.14 7.10
C LEU A 88 -11.46 0.98 8.44
N ALA A 89 -12.67 1.49 8.57
CA ALA A 89 -13.48 1.35 9.78
C ALA A 89 -13.82 -0.13 10.08
N ALA A 90 -14.18 -0.91 9.05
CA ALA A 90 -14.42 -2.34 9.20
C ALA A 90 -13.16 -3.10 9.66
N LEU A 91 -12.00 -2.78 9.10
CA LEU A 91 -10.72 -3.38 9.49
C LEU A 91 -10.36 -3.01 10.94
N ALA A 92 -10.59 -1.77 11.37
CA ALA A 92 -10.35 -1.35 12.74
C ALA A 92 -11.25 -2.10 13.74
N VAL A 93 -12.49 -2.43 13.36
CA VAL A 93 -13.39 -3.26 14.17
C VAL A 93 -12.86 -4.69 14.29
N VAL A 94 -12.41 -5.30 13.16
CA VAL A 94 -11.84 -6.66 13.15
C VAL A 94 -10.59 -6.73 14.03
N ASP A 95 -9.67 -5.76 13.88
CA ASP A 95 -8.46 -5.66 14.69
C ASP A 95 -8.78 -5.52 16.18
N GLY A 96 -9.73 -4.65 16.54
CA GLY A 96 -10.19 -4.49 17.91
C GLY A 96 -10.84 -5.75 18.50
N LEU A 97 -11.54 -6.55 17.70
CA LEU A 97 -12.09 -7.83 18.12
C LEU A 97 -10.98 -8.87 18.34
N ALA A 98 -9.98 -8.91 17.47
CA ALA A 98 -8.81 -9.78 17.63
C ALA A 98 -8.04 -9.44 18.93
N ALA A 99 -7.75 -8.16 19.15
CA ALA A 99 -7.05 -7.68 20.34
C ALA A 99 -7.77 -8.05 21.65
N ARG A 100 -9.11 -8.00 21.66
CA ARG A 100 -9.91 -8.41 22.85
C ARG A 100 -9.80 -9.91 23.11
N ARG A 101 -9.75 -10.75 22.07
CA ARG A 101 -9.60 -12.21 22.23
C ARG A 101 -8.27 -12.58 22.85
N ASP A 102 -7.21 -11.86 22.49
CA ASP A 102 -5.85 -12.11 22.95
C ASP A 102 -5.56 -11.50 24.33
N GLY A 103 -6.56 -10.85 24.97
CA GLY A 103 -6.37 -10.17 26.26
C GLY A 103 -5.45 -8.96 26.19
N ALA A 104 -5.05 -8.54 24.99
CA ALA A 104 -4.29 -7.33 24.76
C ALA A 104 -5.20 -6.11 24.96
N GLY A 105 -4.69 -5.09 25.64
CA GLY A 105 -5.42 -3.84 25.80
C GLY A 105 -5.79 -3.24 24.43
N SER A 106 -7.03 -2.76 24.31
CA SER A 106 -7.67 -2.36 23.06
C SER A 106 -7.19 -1.03 22.45
N THR A 107 -6.04 -0.50 22.85
CA THR A 107 -5.51 0.75 22.25
C THR A 107 -4.81 0.45 20.95
N PRO A 108 -5.37 0.93 19.80
CA PRO A 108 -4.72 0.79 18.51
C PRO A 108 -3.34 1.45 18.53
N ASP A 109 -2.37 0.81 17.88
CA ASP A 109 -1.05 1.42 17.69
C ASP A 109 -1.19 2.61 16.70
N PRO A 110 -0.84 3.84 17.12
CA PRO A 110 -1.07 5.03 16.29
C PRO A 110 -0.25 5.01 14.97
N VAL A 111 0.89 4.33 14.94
CA VAL A 111 1.72 4.20 13.73
C VAL A 111 1.03 3.27 12.73
N VAL A 112 0.53 2.14 13.20
CA VAL A 112 -0.20 1.17 12.37
C VAL A 112 -1.52 1.76 11.88
N ALA A 113 -2.25 2.45 12.75
CA ALA A 113 -3.49 3.14 12.39
C ALA A 113 -3.24 4.24 11.33
N GLY A 114 -2.19 5.04 11.52
CA GLY A 114 -1.77 6.07 10.57
C GLY A 114 -1.40 5.49 9.20
N TYR A 115 -0.69 4.37 9.18
CA TYR A 115 -0.42 3.63 7.94
C TYR A 115 -1.72 3.18 7.25
N GLY A 116 -2.68 2.64 7.99
CA GLY A 116 -3.98 2.25 7.45
C GLY A 116 -4.72 3.41 6.78
N VAL A 117 -4.67 4.60 7.37
CA VAL A 117 -5.25 5.82 6.78
C VAL A 117 -4.54 6.18 5.48
N LEU A 118 -3.21 6.13 5.43
CA LEU A 118 -2.44 6.41 4.20
C LEU A 118 -2.76 5.41 3.10
N LEU A 119 -2.83 4.13 3.43
CA LEU A 119 -3.18 3.07 2.48
C LEU A 119 -4.58 3.26 1.90
N ALA A 120 -5.58 3.50 2.75
CA ALA A 120 -6.94 3.78 2.32
C ALA A 120 -7.02 5.04 1.44
N SER A 121 -6.26 6.08 1.79
CA SER A 121 -6.17 7.32 1.00
C SER A 121 -5.52 7.06 -0.37
N MET A 122 -4.43 6.29 -0.44
CA MET A 122 -3.80 5.90 -1.69
C MET A 122 -4.76 5.11 -2.58
N ALA A 123 -5.44 4.10 -2.03
CA ALA A 123 -6.43 3.31 -2.75
C ALA A 123 -7.58 4.16 -3.29
N ALA A 124 -8.07 5.13 -2.52
CA ALA A 124 -9.09 6.09 -2.96
C ALA A 124 -8.57 7.00 -4.09
N LEU A 125 -7.34 7.50 -3.98
CA LEU A 125 -6.73 8.37 -4.99
C LEU A 125 -6.56 7.67 -6.33
N THR A 126 -6.22 6.37 -6.34
CA THR A 126 -6.09 5.56 -7.56
C THR A 126 -7.39 5.41 -8.34
N GLN A 127 -8.54 5.66 -7.73
CA GLN A 127 -9.85 5.65 -8.41
C GLN A 127 -10.14 6.95 -9.17
N GLY A 128 -9.33 7.98 -8.96
CA GLY A 128 -9.39 9.21 -9.73
C GLY A 128 -8.75 9.08 -11.11
N SER A 129 -8.71 10.19 -11.81
CA SER A 129 -7.95 10.38 -13.06
C SER A 129 -7.67 11.85 -13.27
N PRO A 130 -6.60 12.21 -13.98
CA PRO A 130 -6.42 13.58 -14.44
C PRO A 130 -7.57 14.01 -15.36
N ALA A 131 -7.91 15.29 -15.32
CA ALA A 131 -8.97 15.83 -16.18
C ALA A 131 -8.67 15.58 -17.67
N GLY A 132 -9.67 15.13 -18.42
CA GLY A 132 -9.55 14.89 -19.85
C GLY A 132 -8.77 13.64 -20.26
N THR A 133 -8.33 12.81 -19.31
CA THR A 133 -7.61 11.56 -19.61
C THR A 133 -8.44 10.32 -19.27
N ARG A 134 -8.14 9.22 -19.96
CA ARG A 134 -8.68 7.91 -19.58
C ARG A 134 -7.93 7.39 -18.34
N PRO A 135 -8.66 6.90 -17.32
CA PRO A 135 -8.02 6.31 -16.15
C PRO A 135 -7.14 5.11 -16.53
N SER A 136 -5.94 5.02 -15.97
CA SER A 136 -5.11 3.83 -16.11
C SER A 136 -5.76 2.64 -15.39
N ALA A 137 -6.07 1.57 -16.13
CA ALA A 137 -6.63 0.35 -15.54
C ALA A 137 -5.69 -0.27 -14.49
N ALA A 138 -4.38 -0.25 -14.75
CA ALA A 138 -3.37 -0.76 -13.83
C ALA A 138 -3.41 -0.01 -12.49
N ILE A 139 -3.46 1.32 -12.49
CA ILE A 139 -3.55 2.13 -11.28
C ILE A 139 -4.87 1.88 -10.55
N ARG A 140 -5.99 1.86 -11.27
CA ARG A 140 -7.33 1.65 -10.69
C ARG A 140 -7.51 0.28 -10.04
N ILE A 141 -6.87 -0.74 -10.57
CA ILE A 141 -6.90 -2.10 -10.00
C ILE A 141 -5.87 -2.22 -8.88
N GLY A 142 -4.65 -1.68 -9.09
CA GLY A 142 -3.54 -1.81 -8.16
C GLY A 142 -3.82 -1.24 -6.77
N GLY A 143 -4.44 -0.06 -6.67
CA GLY A 143 -4.77 0.57 -5.39
C GLY A 143 -5.71 -0.26 -4.51
N PRO A 144 -6.92 -0.62 -4.97
CA PRO A 144 -7.82 -1.49 -4.22
C PRO A 144 -7.23 -2.87 -3.93
N LEU A 145 -6.47 -3.45 -4.87
CA LEU A 145 -5.84 -4.75 -4.66
C LEU A 145 -4.81 -4.71 -3.52
N PHE A 146 -4.08 -3.60 -3.39
CA PHE A 146 -3.18 -3.38 -2.26
C PHE A 146 -3.97 -3.30 -0.95
N LEU A 147 -5.05 -2.52 -0.91
CA LEU A 147 -5.93 -2.44 0.26
C LEU A 147 -6.52 -3.80 0.65
N VAL A 148 -6.93 -4.61 -0.34
CA VAL A 148 -7.42 -5.98 -0.11
C VAL A 148 -6.32 -6.87 0.46
N SER A 149 -5.08 -6.78 -0.03
CA SER A 149 -3.93 -7.52 0.52
C SER A 149 -3.78 -7.26 2.02
N ASP A 150 -3.76 -5.99 2.42
CA ASP A 150 -3.62 -5.61 3.82
C ASP A 150 -4.85 -5.96 4.65
N ALA A 151 -6.05 -5.90 4.05
CA ALA A 151 -7.27 -6.38 4.70
C ALA A 151 -7.19 -7.87 5.06
N VAL A 152 -6.59 -8.69 4.19
CA VAL A 152 -6.37 -10.12 4.47
C VAL A 152 -5.36 -10.31 5.62
N ILE A 153 -4.33 -9.43 5.75
CA ILE A 153 -3.40 -9.46 6.89
C ILE A 153 -4.15 -9.27 8.22
N VAL A 154 -5.09 -8.32 8.27
CA VAL A 154 -5.91 -8.11 9.46
C VAL A 154 -6.88 -9.27 9.67
N ALA A 155 -7.57 -9.71 8.62
CA ALA A 155 -8.55 -10.78 8.71
C ALA A 155 -7.94 -12.12 9.17
N ARG A 156 -6.69 -12.43 8.77
CA ARG A 156 -6.02 -13.67 9.20
C ARG A 156 -5.78 -13.77 10.70
N GLN A 157 -5.77 -12.63 11.44
CA GLN A 157 -5.58 -12.63 12.88
C GLN A 157 -6.75 -13.33 13.61
N VAL A 158 -7.94 -13.32 13.03
CA VAL A 158 -9.11 -14.01 13.59
C VAL A 158 -9.25 -15.46 13.11
N LEU A 159 -8.39 -15.91 12.17
CA LEU A 159 -8.38 -17.30 11.70
C LEU A 159 -7.61 -18.20 12.66
N PRO A 160 -8.08 -19.45 12.87
CA PRO A 160 -7.31 -20.46 13.61
C PRO A 160 -6.01 -20.79 12.86
N GLU A 161 -5.00 -21.22 13.61
CA GLU A 161 -3.75 -21.72 13.03
C GLU A 161 -4.01 -22.94 12.14
N GLY A 162 -3.24 -23.06 11.04
CA GLY A 162 -3.34 -24.18 10.12
C GLY A 162 -3.50 -23.78 8.65
N ARG A 163 -4.12 -24.65 7.87
CA ARG A 163 -4.25 -24.47 6.41
C ARG A 163 -4.90 -23.13 6.00
N GLY A 164 -5.91 -22.68 6.75
CA GLY A 164 -6.60 -21.43 6.45
C GLY A 164 -5.65 -20.22 6.51
N ARG A 165 -4.80 -20.16 7.54
CA ARG A 165 -3.81 -19.09 7.71
C ARG A 165 -2.73 -19.17 6.62
N ALA A 166 -2.24 -20.35 6.27
CA ALA A 166 -1.27 -20.52 5.18
C ALA A 166 -1.84 -20.09 3.81
N VAL A 167 -3.11 -20.37 3.54
CA VAL A 167 -3.79 -19.90 2.32
C VAL A 167 -3.91 -18.37 2.34
N ALA A 168 -4.28 -17.77 3.48
CA ALA A 168 -4.34 -16.31 3.62
C ALA A 168 -2.97 -15.66 3.36
N ASP A 169 -1.88 -16.23 3.86
CA ASP A 169 -0.51 -15.75 3.59
C ASP A 169 -0.17 -15.81 2.09
N GLY A 170 -0.55 -16.88 1.39
CA GLY A 170 -0.39 -16.98 -0.06
C GLY A 170 -1.20 -15.92 -0.82
N ILE A 171 -2.42 -15.65 -0.39
CA ILE A 171 -3.27 -14.59 -0.97
C ILE A 171 -2.61 -13.22 -0.73
N VAL A 172 -2.14 -12.92 0.48
CA VAL A 172 -1.45 -11.65 0.78
C VAL A 172 -0.27 -11.45 -0.15
N MET A 173 0.63 -12.43 -0.25
CA MET A 173 1.84 -12.29 -1.07
C MET A 173 1.51 -12.10 -2.56
N SER A 174 0.55 -12.85 -3.10
CA SER A 174 0.18 -12.73 -4.52
C SER A 174 -0.55 -11.44 -4.83
N THR A 175 -1.50 -11.01 -3.99
CA THR A 175 -2.23 -9.75 -4.19
C THR A 175 -1.33 -8.54 -3.99
N TYR A 176 -0.43 -8.55 -3.01
CA TYR A 176 0.58 -7.53 -2.79
C TYR A 176 1.52 -7.37 -3.99
N ALA A 177 2.14 -8.47 -4.45
CA ALA A 177 3.05 -8.43 -5.59
C ALA A 177 2.35 -7.94 -6.87
N ALA A 178 1.12 -8.41 -7.14
CA ALA A 178 0.33 -7.96 -8.26
C ALA A 178 -0.05 -6.47 -8.14
N ALA A 179 -0.48 -6.01 -6.97
CA ALA A 179 -0.82 -4.61 -6.71
C ALA A 179 0.39 -3.69 -6.93
N LEU A 180 1.55 -4.06 -6.36
CA LEU A 180 2.78 -3.30 -6.52
C LEU A 180 3.22 -3.22 -7.98
N GLY A 181 3.21 -4.35 -8.70
CA GLY A 181 3.53 -4.39 -10.13
C GLY A 181 2.61 -3.50 -10.97
N LEU A 182 1.29 -3.56 -10.72
CA LEU A 182 0.30 -2.72 -11.41
C LEU A 182 0.49 -1.23 -11.11
N LEU A 183 0.75 -0.87 -9.86
CA LEU A 183 0.96 0.53 -9.46
C LEU A 183 2.25 1.09 -10.05
N VAL A 184 3.34 0.32 -10.02
CA VAL A 184 4.64 0.75 -10.59
C VAL A 184 4.54 0.87 -12.10
N ASP A 185 4.01 -0.14 -12.80
CA ASP A 185 3.83 -0.09 -14.26
C ASP A 185 2.90 1.06 -14.66
N GLY A 186 1.76 1.18 -13.98
CA GLY A 186 0.79 2.24 -14.25
C GLY A 186 1.36 3.64 -14.02
N THR A 187 2.12 3.87 -12.95
CA THR A 187 2.73 5.18 -12.64
C THR A 187 3.92 5.48 -13.54
N ALA A 188 4.72 4.48 -13.93
CA ALA A 188 5.83 4.66 -14.85
C ALA A 188 5.40 5.08 -16.27
N ARG A 189 4.16 4.73 -16.67
CA ARG A 189 3.57 5.11 -17.97
C ARG A 189 2.87 6.47 -17.97
N LEU A 190 2.71 7.12 -16.81
CA LEU A 190 2.13 8.46 -16.73
C LEU A 190 3.10 9.48 -17.36
N ARG A 191 2.57 10.27 -18.32
CA ARG A 191 3.32 11.29 -19.07
C ARG A 191 2.93 12.68 -18.60
#